data_6d08a56b4917c42b21132e3b16efb3a6
#
_entry.id   6d08a56b4917c42b21132e3b16efb3a6
#
_cell.length_a   1.000
_cell.length_b   1.000
_cell.length_c   1.000
_cell.angle_alpha   90.00
_cell.angle_beta   90.00
_cell.angle_gamma   90.00
#
_symmetry.space_group_name_H-M   'P 1'
#
loop_
_entity.id
_entity.type
_entity.pdbx_description
1 polymer ?
#
loop_
_entity_poly.entity_id
_entity_poly.type
_entity_poly.pdbx_seq_one_letter_code
_entity_poly.pdbx_strand_id
1 'polypeptide(L)'
;MDMKKRIHLELRNRTPSDVRELVLDNCRSNEGKIEGLTAEFVNLEFLSLINVGLISVSNLPKLGKLKKLELSDNRISGGLDVLAEKLPNLTHLNLSGNKLKDISTLEPLKKLDHLKSLDLFNCEVTNLNDYRESVFKLLPQLTYLDGYDMEDREASDSDGEVDGVDDDDDEEGEEEEDEDGEEEDFDEEEDDDDEVEGEEDDDDVSGEDEEEGVVRVGRVGGVGGVDDDDDDDDDDDDDDDDDEDDDDDDDEDDD
;
A
#
# COMPACT_ATOMS: atom_id res chain seq x y z
N MET A 1 -1.23 -16.04 8.01
CA MET A 1 -2.64 -15.84 7.57
C MET A 1 -2.60 -14.91 6.38
N ASP A 2 -3.43 -15.11 5.35
CA ASP A 2 -3.52 -14.14 4.26
C ASP A 2 -4.24 -12.85 4.69
N MET A 3 -3.97 -11.77 3.98
CA MET A 3 -4.44 -10.43 4.34
C MET A 3 -5.97 -10.31 4.28
N LYS A 4 -6.62 -10.87 3.25
CA LYS A 4 -8.09 -10.84 3.11
C LYS A 4 -8.79 -11.51 4.28
N LYS A 5 -8.26 -12.65 4.70
CA LYS A 5 -8.81 -13.40 5.85
C LYS A 5 -8.61 -12.62 7.15
N ARG A 6 -7.45 -11.95 7.31
CA ARG A 6 -7.19 -11.10 8.47
C ARG A 6 -8.16 -9.93 8.52
N ILE A 7 -8.37 -9.22 7.42
CA ILE A 7 -9.34 -8.12 7.33
C ILE A 7 -10.73 -8.59 7.76
N HIS A 8 -11.18 -9.73 7.23
CA HIS A 8 -12.48 -10.30 7.61
C HIS A 8 -12.60 -10.54 9.13
N LEU A 9 -11.53 -11.03 9.75
CA LEU A 9 -11.51 -11.26 11.21
C LEU A 9 -11.49 -9.95 12.00
N GLU A 10 -10.76 -8.93 11.53
CA GLU A 10 -10.68 -7.63 12.20
C GLU A 10 -11.99 -6.84 12.09
N LEU A 11 -12.76 -7.04 11.04
CA LEU A 11 -14.08 -6.44 10.89
C LEU A 11 -15.07 -6.87 12.00
N ARG A 12 -15.00 -8.11 12.49
CA ARG A 12 -15.83 -8.58 13.62
C ARG A 12 -17.31 -8.23 13.48
N ASN A 13 -17.89 -8.47 12.31
CA ASN A 13 -19.27 -8.11 11.95
C ASN A 13 -19.56 -6.59 11.82
N ARG A 14 -18.52 -5.75 11.79
CA ARG A 14 -18.63 -4.33 11.42
C ARG A 14 -18.52 -4.19 9.90
N THR A 15 -19.03 -3.08 9.38
CA THR A 15 -18.76 -2.72 7.98
C THR A 15 -17.39 -2.05 7.85
N PRO A 16 -16.76 -2.03 6.68
CA PRO A 16 -15.52 -1.30 6.48
C PRO A 16 -15.59 0.17 6.89
N SER A 17 -16.74 0.81 6.69
CA SER A 17 -16.97 2.21 7.07
C SER A 17 -17.01 2.46 8.58
N ASP A 18 -17.23 1.42 9.41
CA ASP A 18 -17.20 1.55 10.87
C ASP A 18 -15.81 1.49 11.47
N VAL A 19 -14.80 1.17 10.64
CA VAL A 19 -13.44 0.92 11.11
C VAL A 19 -12.60 2.18 10.99
N ARG A 20 -12.03 2.63 12.12
CA ARG A 20 -11.07 3.73 12.18
C ARG A 20 -9.63 3.25 12.24
N GLU A 21 -9.41 2.08 12.82
CA GLU A 21 -8.09 1.48 12.99
C GLU A 21 -8.07 0.06 12.46
N LEU A 22 -7.05 -0.29 11.67
CA LEU A 22 -6.89 -1.61 11.09
C LEU A 22 -5.44 -2.09 11.21
N VAL A 23 -5.23 -3.21 11.91
CA VAL A 23 -3.92 -3.80 12.13
C VAL A 23 -3.83 -5.14 11.40
N LEU A 24 -2.99 -5.20 10.37
CA LEU A 24 -2.79 -6.35 9.51
C LEU A 24 -1.37 -6.94 9.61
N ASP A 25 -0.68 -6.64 10.70
CA ASP A 25 0.70 -7.01 10.91
C ASP A 25 0.93 -8.52 10.81
N ASN A 26 2.08 -8.89 10.27
CA ASN A 26 2.49 -10.28 10.10
C ASN A 26 1.51 -11.12 9.26
N CYS A 27 0.63 -10.49 8.48
CA CYS A 27 -0.12 -11.15 7.44
C CYS A 27 0.80 -11.57 6.29
N ARG A 28 0.38 -12.55 5.51
CA ARG A 28 1.09 -12.90 4.31
C ARG A 28 0.46 -12.20 3.12
N SER A 29 1.22 -11.29 2.50
CA SER A 29 0.88 -10.73 1.20
C SER A 29 1.17 -11.75 0.10
N ASN A 30 0.27 -11.94 -0.84
CA ASN A 30 0.55 -12.65 -2.06
C ASN A 30 1.14 -11.65 -3.07
N GLU A 31 2.19 -12.06 -3.79
CA GLU A 31 2.87 -11.23 -4.77
C GLU A 31 3.40 -9.87 -4.24
N GLY A 32 3.50 -9.70 -2.93
CA GLY A 32 4.00 -8.45 -2.33
C GLY A 32 3.09 -7.24 -2.50
N LYS A 33 1.77 -7.44 -2.62
CA LYS A 33 0.75 -6.41 -2.81
C LYS A 33 -0.25 -6.37 -1.65
N ILE A 34 -0.93 -5.23 -1.49
CA ILE A 34 -2.03 -5.08 -0.55
C ILE A 34 -3.26 -5.76 -1.12
N GLU A 35 -3.93 -6.60 -0.34
CA GLU A 35 -5.08 -7.37 -0.77
C GLU A 35 -6.25 -7.24 0.19
N GLY A 36 -7.45 -7.08 -0.36
CA GLY A 36 -8.70 -7.04 0.41
C GLY A 36 -9.02 -5.72 1.07
N LEU A 37 -8.12 -4.75 1.01
CA LEU A 37 -8.40 -3.37 1.44
C LEU A 37 -9.09 -2.64 0.30
N THR A 38 -10.23 -2.01 0.58
CA THR A 38 -11.06 -1.32 -0.41
C THR A 38 -11.31 0.14 -0.03
N ALA A 39 -11.81 0.93 -0.96
CA ALA A 39 -12.18 2.33 -0.71
C ALA A 39 -13.41 2.49 0.21
N GLU A 40 -14.05 1.38 0.60
CA GLU A 40 -15.16 1.37 1.56
C GLU A 40 -14.72 1.69 3.00
N PHE A 41 -13.40 1.60 3.29
CA PHE A 41 -12.82 2.01 4.56
C PHE A 41 -12.72 3.55 4.67
N VAL A 42 -13.83 4.24 4.47
CA VAL A 42 -13.90 5.70 4.34
C VAL A 42 -13.53 6.45 5.63
N ASN A 43 -13.62 5.80 6.77
CA ASN A 43 -13.31 6.38 8.09
C ASN A 43 -12.01 5.86 8.69
N LEU A 44 -11.19 5.13 7.90
CA LEU A 44 -9.93 4.60 8.39
C LEU A 44 -8.92 5.74 8.61
N GLU A 45 -8.43 5.86 9.84
CA GLU A 45 -7.48 6.85 10.29
C GLU A 45 -6.08 6.27 10.54
N PHE A 46 -6.02 5.01 10.98
CA PHE A 46 -4.80 4.27 11.23
C PHE A 46 -4.77 2.93 10.50
N LEU A 47 -3.67 2.65 9.79
CA LEU A 47 -3.43 1.39 9.11
C LEU A 47 -2.03 0.88 9.43
N SER A 48 -1.94 -0.35 9.93
CA SER A 48 -0.68 -1.03 10.15
C SER A 48 -0.54 -2.27 9.26
N LEU A 49 0.58 -2.34 8.54
CA LEU A 49 0.98 -3.39 7.60
C LEU A 49 2.43 -3.82 7.85
N ILE A 50 2.81 -3.95 9.10
CA ILE A 50 4.17 -4.28 9.51
C ILE A 50 4.48 -5.75 9.16
N ASN A 51 5.65 -5.98 8.55
CA ASN A 51 6.17 -7.32 8.25
C ASN A 51 5.16 -8.22 7.49
N VAL A 52 4.55 -7.68 6.44
CA VAL A 52 3.62 -8.45 5.59
C VAL A 52 4.23 -8.87 4.25
N GLY A 53 5.48 -8.47 3.98
CA GLY A 53 6.21 -8.83 2.78
C GLY A 53 5.84 -8.00 1.55
N LEU A 54 5.35 -6.77 1.72
CA LEU A 54 5.03 -5.87 0.61
C LEU A 54 6.27 -5.49 -0.20
N ILE A 55 6.13 -5.51 -1.51
CA ILE A 55 7.11 -5.01 -2.48
C ILE A 55 6.65 -3.65 -3.02
N SER A 56 5.34 -3.44 -3.10
CA SER A 56 4.74 -2.25 -3.66
C SER A 56 3.46 -1.87 -2.94
N VAL A 57 3.18 -0.57 -2.92
CA VAL A 57 1.92 0.03 -2.42
C VAL A 57 0.99 0.45 -3.57
N SER A 58 1.27 0.05 -4.80
CA SER A 58 0.59 0.50 -6.03
C SER A 58 -0.91 0.26 -6.05
N ASN A 59 -1.40 -0.74 -5.34
CA ASN A 59 -2.82 -1.09 -5.27
C ASN A 59 -3.52 -0.62 -3.99
N LEU A 60 -2.91 0.34 -3.27
CA LEU A 60 -3.56 0.99 -2.14
C LEU A 60 -4.82 1.73 -2.61
N PRO A 61 -5.99 1.52 -1.96
CA PRO A 61 -7.20 2.27 -2.28
C PRO A 61 -7.10 3.72 -1.79
N LYS A 62 -8.01 4.57 -2.24
CA LYS A 62 -8.11 5.94 -1.72
C LYS A 62 -8.68 5.90 -0.30
N LEU A 63 -7.91 6.39 0.67
CA LEU A 63 -8.27 6.47 2.08
C LEU A 63 -8.14 7.93 2.54
N GLY A 64 -9.19 8.71 2.33
CA GLY A 64 -9.16 10.16 2.50
C GLY A 64 -8.97 10.62 3.94
N LYS A 65 -9.29 9.79 4.94
CA LYS A 65 -9.15 10.12 6.36
C LYS A 65 -7.91 9.49 7.01
N LEU A 66 -7.09 8.74 6.26
CA LEU A 66 -5.92 8.09 6.83
C LEU A 66 -4.89 9.13 7.27
N LYS A 67 -4.55 9.11 8.54
CA LYS A 67 -3.59 10.01 9.19
C LYS A 67 -2.26 9.31 9.46
N LYS A 68 -2.29 8.04 9.85
CA LYS A 68 -1.09 7.27 10.22
C LYS A 68 -1.01 5.96 9.46
N LEU A 69 0.16 5.69 8.84
CA LEU A 69 0.44 4.49 8.05
C LEU A 69 1.76 3.86 8.49
N GLU A 70 1.68 2.61 8.96
CA GLU A 70 2.83 1.80 9.36
C GLU A 70 3.13 0.76 8.26
N LEU A 71 4.30 0.87 7.64
CA LEU A 71 4.78 -0.02 6.58
C LEU A 71 6.15 -0.62 6.89
N SER A 72 6.56 -0.61 8.17
CA SER A 72 7.90 -1.08 8.54
C SER A 72 8.12 -2.56 8.24
N ASP A 73 9.39 -2.94 8.09
CA ASP A 73 9.84 -4.31 7.85
C ASP A 73 9.23 -4.98 6.61
N ASN A 74 9.10 -4.21 5.53
CA ASN A 74 8.67 -4.70 4.23
C ASN A 74 9.83 -4.69 3.21
N ARG A 75 9.54 -4.79 1.91
CA ARG A 75 10.53 -4.78 0.83
C ARG A 75 10.27 -3.67 -0.18
N ILE A 76 9.67 -2.58 0.26
CA ILE A 76 9.32 -1.45 -0.58
C ILE A 76 10.61 -0.73 -0.99
N SER A 77 10.81 -0.50 -2.29
CA SER A 77 11.99 0.16 -2.83
C SER A 77 11.69 1.48 -3.54
N GLY A 78 10.40 1.85 -3.66
CA GLY A 78 9.96 3.05 -4.36
C GLY A 78 8.46 3.01 -4.66
N GLY A 79 8.01 3.81 -5.65
CA GLY A 79 6.60 3.89 -6.03
C GLY A 79 5.73 4.61 -4.99
N LEU A 80 6.31 5.58 -4.26
CA LEU A 80 5.65 6.30 -3.18
C LEU A 80 4.69 7.38 -3.68
N ASP A 81 4.64 7.64 -4.99
CA ASP A 81 3.69 8.55 -5.65
C ASP A 81 2.23 8.16 -5.36
N VAL A 82 1.95 6.86 -5.25
CA VAL A 82 0.64 6.34 -4.89
C VAL A 82 0.17 6.84 -3.51
N LEU A 83 1.09 6.97 -2.55
CA LEU A 83 0.75 7.48 -1.21
C LEU A 83 0.22 8.91 -1.31
N ALA A 84 0.87 9.75 -2.10
CA ALA A 84 0.45 11.14 -2.30
C ALA A 84 -0.91 11.25 -3.01
N GLU A 85 -1.22 10.33 -3.91
CA GLU A 85 -2.50 10.31 -4.63
C GLU A 85 -3.67 9.79 -3.79
N LYS A 86 -3.40 8.79 -2.96
CA LYS A 86 -4.44 8.03 -2.26
C LYS A 86 -4.67 8.48 -0.82
N LEU A 87 -3.67 9.12 -0.21
CA LEU A 87 -3.65 9.46 1.21
C LEU A 87 -3.39 10.96 1.45
N PRO A 88 -4.26 11.85 1.01
CA PRO A 88 -3.99 13.31 1.04
C PRO A 88 -3.82 13.89 2.45
N ASN A 89 -4.39 13.25 3.47
CA ASN A 89 -4.35 13.71 4.86
C ASN A 89 -3.36 12.96 5.74
N LEU A 90 -2.40 12.23 5.12
CA LEU A 90 -1.41 11.48 5.85
C LEU A 90 -0.47 12.42 6.61
N THR A 91 -0.34 12.19 7.93
CA THR A 91 0.51 12.98 8.83
C THR A 91 1.72 12.20 9.33
N HIS A 92 1.60 10.89 9.49
CA HIS A 92 2.65 10.01 9.99
C HIS A 92 2.85 8.82 9.06
N LEU A 93 4.08 8.61 8.64
CA LEU A 93 4.47 7.51 7.74
C LEU A 93 5.71 6.81 8.28
N ASN A 94 5.58 5.53 8.56
CA ASN A 94 6.69 4.68 8.94
C ASN A 94 7.07 3.72 7.80
N LEU A 95 8.27 3.88 7.27
CA LEU A 95 8.88 3.06 6.22
C LEU A 95 10.15 2.35 6.69
N SER A 96 10.40 2.29 7.99
CA SER A 96 11.60 1.68 8.56
C SER A 96 11.79 0.24 8.08
N GLY A 97 13.03 -0.21 7.93
CA GLY A 97 13.33 -1.59 7.52
C GLY A 97 12.94 -1.94 6.09
N ASN A 98 12.75 -0.95 5.22
CA ASN A 98 12.46 -1.15 3.80
C ASN A 98 13.71 -1.07 2.92
N LYS A 99 13.56 -1.15 1.60
CA LYS A 99 14.63 -1.20 0.60
C LYS A 99 14.83 0.13 -0.13
N LEU A 100 14.53 1.24 0.55
CA LEU A 100 14.75 2.58 0.02
C LEU A 100 16.24 2.91 0.05
N LYS A 101 16.81 3.34 -1.09
CA LYS A 101 18.25 3.54 -1.26
C LYS A 101 18.63 4.99 -1.50
N ASP A 102 17.78 5.73 -2.18
CA ASP A 102 18.08 7.06 -2.69
C ASP A 102 17.10 8.11 -2.17
N ILE A 103 17.59 9.32 -1.92
CA ILE A 103 16.76 10.47 -1.53
C ILE A 103 15.69 10.77 -2.60
N SER A 104 16.00 10.57 -3.87
CA SER A 104 15.05 10.80 -4.97
C SER A 104 13.80 9.94 -4.90
N THR A 105 13.86 8.76 -4.26
CA THR A 105 12.69 7.89 -4.06
C THR A 105 11.66 8.50 -3.12
N LEU A 106 12.08 9.47 -2.30
CA LEU A 106 11.22 10.19 -1.35
C LEU A 106 10.56 11.44 -2.00
N GLU A 107 10.96 11.81 -3.21
CA GLU A 107 10.47 13.02 -3.88
C GLU A 107 8.94 13.09 -4.00
N PRO A 108 8.21 12.00 -4.28
CA PRO A 108 6.76 12.03 -4.32
C PRO A 108 6.09 12.47 -3.02
N LEU A 109 6.75 12.26 -1.86
CA LEU A 109 6.25 12.64 -0.55
C LEU A 109 6.14 14.17 -0.36
N LYS A 110 6.76 14.97 -1.23
CA LYS A 110 6.57 16.43 -1.27
C LYS A 110 5.10 16.85 -1.43
N LYS A 111 4.30 16.00 -2.07
CA LYS A 111 2.89 16.26 -2.33
C LYS A 111 1.99 15.96 -1.14
N LEU A 112 2.55 15.41 -0.07
CA LEU A 112 1.84 15.17 1.20
C LEU A 112 2.03 16.40 2.10
N ASP A 113 1.21 17.41 1.91
CA ASP A 113 1.34 18.72 2.60
C ASP A 113 1.18 18.60 4.13
N HIS A 114 0.48 17.56 4.58
CA HIS A 114 0.21 17.32 6.00
C HIS A 114 1.21 16.36 6.67
N LEU A 115 2.19 15.83 5.92
CA LEU A 115 3.16 14.88 6.47
C LEU A 115 4.07 15.57 7.48
N LYS A 116 3.96 15.20 8.75
CA LYS A 116 4.73 15.76 9.87
C LYS A 116 5.84 14.83 10.33
N SER A 117 5.64 13.52 10.30
CA SER A 117 6.58 12.52 10.79
C SER A 117 6.86 11.45 9.74
N LEU A 118 8.14 11.16 9.52
CA LEU A 118 8.63 10.14 8.60
C LEU A 118 9.71 9.32 9.27
N ASP A 119 9.54 8.00 9.32
CA ASP A 119 10.54 7.08 9.83
C ASP A 119 11.13 6.24 8.69
N LEU A 120 12.45 6.27 8.56
CA LEU A 120 13.24 5.56 7.56
C LEU A 120 14.36 4.72 8.20
N PHE A 121 14.31 4.56 9.52
CA PHE A 121 15.30 3.80 10.25
C PHE A 121 15.56 2.44 9.60
N ASN A 122 16.83 2.01 9.56
CA ASN A 122 17.21 0.75 8.94
C ASN A 122 16.84 0.60 7.44
N CYS A 123 16.77 1.73 6.70
CA CYS A 123 16.76 1.76 5.24
C CYS A 123 18.17 2.10 4.72
N GLU A 124 18.52 1.66 3.50
CA GLU A 124 19.84 1.97 2.92
C GLU A 124 20.08 3.48 2.74
N VAL A 125 19.01 4.25 2.51
CA VAL A 125 19.06 5.72 2.37
C VAL A 125 19.61 6.42 3.61
N THR A 126 19.47 5.83 4.81
CA THR A 126 19.98 6.42 6.05
C THR A 126 21.51 6.41 6.15
N ASN A 127 22.17 5.60 5.32
CA ASN A 127 23.64 5.51 5.27
C ASN A 127 24.27 6.58 4.35
N LEU A 128 23.46 7.40 3.68
CA LEU A 128 23.96 8.46 2.82
C LEU A 128 24.54 9.61 3.66
N ASN A 129 25.61 10.21 3.15
CA ASN A 129 26.14 11.42 3.75
C ASN A 129 25.08 12.52 3.69
N ASP A 130 24.98 13.33 4.77
CA ASP A 130 24.03 14.42 4.89
C ASP A 130 22.56 13.99 4.73
N TYR A 131 22.26 12.71 5.05
CA TYR A 131 20.92 12.13 4.93
C TYR A 131 19.83 13.02 5.53
N ARG A 132 19.96 13.37 6.82
CA ARG A 132 18.95 14.16 7.54
C ARG A 132 18.73 15.52 6.91
N GLU A 133 19.81 16.25 6.65
CA GLU A 133 19.74 17.57 6.02
C GLU A 133 19.09 17.50 4.63
N SER A 134 19.47 16.47 3.85
CA SER A 134 18.92 16.24 2.52
C SER A 134 17.43 15.96 2.55
N VAL A 135 16.95 15.13 3.51
CA VAL A 135 15.52 14.82 3.65
C VAL A 135 14.72 16.03 4.10
N PHE A 136 15.16 16.79 5.11
CA PHE A 136 14.47 18.01 5.54
C PHE A 136 14.44 19.08 4.45
N LYS A 137 15.49 19.18 3.65
CA LYS A 137 15.53 20.08 2.49
C LYS A 137 14.57 19.65 1.40
N LEU A 138 14.44 18.32 1.19
CA LEU A 138 13.51 17.76 0.21
C LEU A 138 12.06 17.90 0.67
N LEU A 139 11.78 17.68 1.95
CA LEU A 139 10.46 17.64 2.57
C LEU A 139 10.32 18.72 3.64
N PRO A 140 10.16 20.00 3.23
CA PRO A 140 10.14 21.13 4.18
C PRO A 140 8.92 21.14 5.11
N GLN A 141 7.86 20.39 4.79
CA GLN A 141 6.69 20.21 5.64
C GLN A 141 6.95 19.28 6.83
N LEU A 142 8.06 18.51 6.80
CA LEU A 142 8.36 17.51 7.81
C LEU A 142 8.81 18.17 9.11
N THR A 143 8.27 17.70 10.24
CA THR A 143 8.68 18.12 11.58
C THR A 143 9.67 17.14 12.19
N TYR A 144 9.41 15.84 12.04
CA TYR A 144 10.21 14.77 12.63
C TYR A 144 10.69 13.77 11.57
N LEU A 145 11.96 13.43 11.65
CA LEU A 145 12.60 12.37 10.86
C LEU A 145 13.26 11.40 11.83
N ASP A 146 12.87 10.10 11.74
CA ASP A 146 13.38 9.06 12.62
C ASP A 146 13.22 9.41 14.12
N GLY A 147 12.10 10.05 14.47
CA GLY A 147 11.78 10.44 15.84
C GLY A 147 12.43 11.73 16.34
N TYR A 148 13.19 12.44 15.49
CA TYR A 148 13.90 13.67 15.88
C TYR A 148 13.60 14.82 14.92
N ASP A 149 13.50 16.03 15.47
CA ASP A 149 13.36 17.25 14.67
C ASP A 149 14.70 17.69 14.03
N MET A 150 14.69 18.83 13.31
CA MET A 150 15.88 19.36 12.64
C MET A 150 16.99 19.77 13.64
N GLU A 151 16.66 20.08 14.88
CA GLU A 151 17.59 20.43 15.95
C GLU A 151 17.97 19.25 16.85
N ASP A 152 17.71 18.01 16.40
CA ASP A 152 17.98 16.75 17.13
C ASP A 152 17.25 16.65 18.48
N ARG A 153 16.06 17.25 18.59
CA ARG A 153 15.18 17.08 19.73
C ARG A 153 14.21 15.93 19.45
N GLU A 154 14.06 15.06 20.41
CA GLU A 154 13.16 13.93 20.32
C GLU A 154 11.70 14.38 20.27
N ALA A 155 10.90 13.74 19.41
CA ALA A 155 9.46 13.93 19.35
C ALA A 155 8.85 13.58 20.71
N SER A 156 7.88 14.38 21.19
CA SER A 156 7.18 14.04 22.42
C SER A 156 6.24 12.85 22.18
N ASP A 157 6.06 12.01 23.20
CA ASP A 157 5.14 10.86 23.14
C ASP A 157 3.70 11.28 22.76
N SER A 158 3.33 12.53 23.05
CA SER A 158 2.02 13.10 22.67
C SER A 158 1.88 13.42 21.20
N ASP A 159 2.98 13.64 20.47
CA ASP A 159 2.93 13.94 19.04
C ASP A 159 2.67 12.69 18.18
N GLY A 160 2.81 11.49 18.76
CA GLY A 160 2.49 10.20 18.14
C GLY A 160 1.03 9.80 18.31
N GLU A 161 0.32 10.39 19.24
CA GLU A 161 -1.12 10.21 19.37
C GLU A 161 -1.81 11.14 18.36
N VAL A 162 -2.58 10.55 17.47
CA VAL A 162 -3.45 11.31 16.58
C VAL A 162 -4.49 11.97 17.46
N ASP A 163 -4.22 13.22 17.86
CA ASP A 163 -5.22 14.04 18.52
C ASP A 163 -6.45 14.04 17.63
N GLY A 164 -7.50 13.41 18.11
CA GLY A 164 -8.82 13.52 17.56
C GLY A 164 -9.35 14.94 17.81
N VAL A 165 -8.76 15.92 17.12
CA VAL A 165 -9.43 17.19 16.92
C VAL A 165 -10.49 16.89 15.88
N ASP A 166 -11.68 16.62 16.38
CA ASP A 166 -12.90 16.85 15.63
C ASP A 166 -12.95 18.36 15.32
N ASP A 167 -12.27 18.77 14.25
CA ASP A 167 -12.64 19.95 13.52
C ASP A 167 -13.92 19.59 12.75
N ASP A 168 -15.01 19.43 13.50
CA ASP A 168 -16.33 19.72 13.01
C ASP A 168 -16.39 21.23 12.82
N ASP A 169 -15.77 21.69 11.74
CA ASP A 169 -16.11 22.96 11.12
C ASP A 169 -17.49 22.76 10.51
N ASP A 170 -18.50 22.75 11.42
CA ASP A 170 -19.86 23.09 11.07
C ASP A 170 -19.83 24.55 10.59
N GLU A 171 -19.57 24.74 9.30
CA GLU A 171 -20.07 25.92 8.63
C GLU A 171 -21.60 25.86 8.76
N GLU A 172 -22.08 26.43 9.86
CA GLU A 172 -23.45 26.94 9.91
C GLU A 172 -23.58 27.97 8.79
N GLY A 173 -23.99 27.49 7.62
CA GLY A 173 -24.56 28.33 6.61
C GLY A 173 -25.77 29.04 7.22
N GLU A 174 -25.63 30.33 7.47
CA GLU A 174 -26.72 31.23 7.74
C GLU A 174 -27.66 31.10 6.55
N GLU A 175 -28.77 30.40 6.77
CA GLU A 175 -29.94 30.47 5.91
C GLU A 175 -30.57 31.83 6.15
N GLU A 176 -30.31 32.76 5.24
CA GLU A 176 -31.19 33.96 5.11
C GLU A 176 -32.52 33.48 4.57
N GLU A 177 -33.51 33.51 5.44
CA GLU A 177 -34.92 33.43 5.09
C GLU A 177 -35.30 34.65 4.25
N ASP A 178 -35.46 34.50 2.96
CA ASP A 178 -36.28 35.38 2.15
C ASP A 178 -37.61 34.70 1.88
N GLU A 179 -38.57 35.05 2.73
CA GLU A 179 -40.00 34.98 2.43
C GLU A 179 -40.28 35.89 1.24
N ASP A 180 -40.72 35.36 0.12
CA ASP A 180 -41.80 35.97 -0.63
C ASP A 180 -42.46 34.90 -1.50
N GLY A 181 -43.76 34.78 -1.22
CA GLY A 181 -44.67 33.88 -1.85
C GLY A 181 -44.93 34.22 -3.32
N GLU A 182 -45.34 33.22 -4.01
CA GLU A 182 -46.51 33.32 -4.91
C GLU A 182 -46.97 31.91 -5.25
N GLU A 183 -48.18 31.65 -4.83
CA GLU A 183 -49.00 30.53 -5.26
C GLU A 183 -49.31 30.71 -6.75
N GLU A 184 -48.98 29.72 -7.56
CA GLU A 184 -49.69 29.48 -8.81
C GLU A 184 -50.09 28.01 -8.93
N ASP A 185 -51.37 27.87 -8.71
CA ASP A 185 -52.30 26.83 -9.08
C ASP A 185 -52.15 26.50 -10.57
N PHE A 186 -51.89 25.26 -10.93
CA PHE A 186 -52.13 24.80 -12.28
C PHE A 186 -52.53 23.33 -12.31
N ASP A 187 -53.76 23.21 -12.62
CA ASP A 187 -54.71 22.24 -13.09
C ASP A 187 -54.19 20.90 -13.56
N GLU A 188 -54.97 19.92 -13.15
CA GLU A 188 -55.10 18.57 -13.72
C GLU A 188 -55.47 18.64 -15.19
N GLU A 189 -54.81 17.87 -16.05
CA GLU A 189 -55.45 17.21 -17.17
C GLU A 189 -54.90 15.81 -17.37
N GLU A 190 -55.82 14.88 -17.15
CA GLU A 190 -55.74 13.51 -17.63
C GLU A 190 -55.80 13.53 -19.16
N ASP A 191 -55.07 12.63 -19.83
CA ASP A 191 -55.57 11.93 -21.02
C ASP A 191 -54.59 10.82 -21.45
N ASP A 192 -55.12 9.62 -21.34
CA ASP A 192 -55.41 8.61 -22.35
C ASP A 192 -54.25 7.90 -23.08
N ASP A 193 -54.30 6.60 -22.82
CA ASP A 193 -54.25 5.47 -23.75
C ASP A 193 -53.47 5.61 -25.05
N ASP A 194 -52.48 4.73 -25.19
CA ASP A 194 -52.35 3.93 -26.40
C ASP A 194 -51.57 2.64 -26.17
N GLU A 195 -52.36 1.58 -26.12
CA GLU A 195 -51.91 0.21 -26.36
C GLU A 195 -51.49 0.08 -27.80
N VAL A 196 -50.28 -0.40 -28.07
CA VAL A 196 -49.95 -1.03 -29.36
C VAL A 196 -49.30 -2.38 -29.11
N GLU A 197 -50.17 -3.38 -29.25
CA GLU A 197 -49.75 -4.73 -29.57
C GLU A 197 -49.17 -4.80 -30.97
N GLY A 198 -48.22 -5.68 -31.19
CA GLY A 198 -47.74 -6.09 -32.51
C GLY A 198 -46.39 -6.73 -32.39
N GLU A 199 -46.37 -7.84 -32.45
CA GLU A 199 -46.44 -9.07 -33.29
C GLU A 199 -45.08 -9.77 -33.29
N GLU A 200 -45.17 -11.02 -33.03
CA GLU A 200 -44.17 -12.08 -33.13
C GLU A 200 -43.72 -12.20 -34.61
N ASP A 201 -42.42 -12.42 -34.79
CA ASP A 201 -41.94 -13.18 -35.93
C ASP A 201 -40.81 -14.10 -35.50
N ASP A 202 -41.19 -15.37 -35.44
CA ASP A 202 -40.34 -16.53 -35.51
C ASP A 202 -39.67 -16.57 -36.89
N ASP A 203 -38.35 -16.70 -36.89
CA ASP A 203 -37.68 -17.37 -38.02
C ASP A 203 -36.53 -18.24 -37.50
N ASP A 204 -36.88 -19.48 -37.37
CA ASP A 204 -36.10 -20.68 -37.35
C ASP A 204 -35.38 -20.86 -38.70
N VAL A 205 -34.03 -20.89 -38.70
CA VAL A 205 -33.25 -21.54 -39.78
C VAL A 205 -32.09 -22.32 -39.16
N SER A 206 -32.38 -23.59 -39.03
CA SER A 206 -31.42 -24.65 -39.00
C SER A 206 -30.53 -24.71 -40.23
N GLY A 207 -29.27 -24.97 -40.04
CA GLY A 207 -28.31 -25.25 -41.13
C GLY A 207 -27.10 -25.98 -40.55
N GLU A 208 -27.26 -27.28 -40.38
CA GLU A 208 -26.15 -28.22 -40.35
C GLU A 208 -25.47 -28.22 -41.70
N ASP A 209 -24.14 -28.25 -41.76
CA ASP A 209 -23.42 -29.16 -42.64
C ASP A 209 -21.99 -29.32 -42.18
N GLU A 210 -21.71 -30.58 -41.98
CA GLU A 210 -20.40 -31.20 -41.85
C GLU A 210 -19.61 -31.03 -43.18
N GLU A 211 -18.31 -31.01 -43.14
CA GLU A 211 -17.46 -31.90 -43.93
C GLU A 211 -15.98 -31.77 -43.56
N GLU A 212 -15.46 -32.89 -43.40
CA GLU A 212 -14.09 -33.33 -43.27
C GLU A 212 -13.17 -32.93 -44.42
N GLY A 213 -11.87 -32.89 -44.13
CA GLY A 213 -10.80 -32.86 -45.11
C GLY A 213 -9.42 -32.82 -44.45
N VAL A 214 -8.98 -33.85 -44.02
CA VAL A 214 -7.98 -34.89 -44.26
C VAL A 214 -6.85 -34.50 -45.25
N VAL A 215 -5.63 -34.65 -44.69
CA VAL A 215 -4.35 -35.11 -45.25
C VAL A 215 -3.46 -34.17 -46.08
N ARG A 216 -2.23 -33.90 -45.60
CA ARG A 216 -0.98 -34.56 -46.06
C ARG A 216 0.25 -33.80 -45.53
N VAL A 217 0.99 -34.45 -44.70
CA VAL A 217 2.27 -35.16 -44.87
C VAL A 217 3.25 -34.41 -45.78
N GLY A 218 4.29 -33.96 -45.19
CA GLY A 218 5.52 -33.49 -45.80
C GLY A 218 6.66 -33.56 -44.80
N ARG A 219 7.23 -34.65 -44.69
CA ARG A 219 8.45 -35.20 -44.18
C ARG A 219 9.63 -34.73 -45.04
N VAL A 220 10.77 -34.47 -44.45
CA VAL A 220 12.18 -34.66 -44.77
C VAL A 220 12.95 -33.56 -44.02
N GLY A 221 13.85 -33.78 -43.13
CA GLY A 221 14.91 -34.72 -43.00
C GLY A 221 16.19 -33.96 -42.68
N GLY A 222 17.03 -34.51 -41.82
CA GLY A 222 18.39 -34.07 -41.59
C GLY A 222 18.66 -33.76 -40.11
N VAL A 223 18.99 -34.69 -39.30
CA VAL A 223 20.25 -35.44 -39.10
C VAL A 223 21.41 -34.55 -38.63
N GLY A 224 21.91 -34.93 -37.52
CA GLY A 224 23.18 -34.55 -36.91
C GLY A 224 22.98 -33.94 -35.54
N GLY A 225 23.16 -34.58 -34.49
CA GLY A 225 24.17 -35.54 -34.08
C GLY A 225 25.09 -34.90 -33.10
N VAL A 226 25.25 -35.63 -32.11
CA VAL A 226 26.22 -35.84 -31.05
C VAL A 226 26.04 -34.91 -29.86
N ASP A 227 25.66 -35.51 -28.72
CA ASP A 227 26.43 -36.24 -27.73
C ASP A 227 27.63 -35.44 -27.22
N ASP A 228 27.59 -35.28 -26.02
CA ASP A 228 28.51 -35.63 -24.92
C ASP A 228 28.11 -34.70 -23.75
N ASP A 229 27.62 -35.22 -22.70
CA ASP A 229 28.22 -35.99 -21.62
C ASP A 229 29.30 -35.22 -20.90
N ASP A 230 29.17 -35.43 -19.67
CA ASP A 230 30.14 -35.39 -18.59
C ASP A 230 29.98 -34.12 -17.74
N ASP A 231 29.41 -34.31 -16.61
CA ASP A 231 29.90 -35.01 -15.41
C ASP A 231 30.90 -34.16 -14.63
N ASP A 232 30.57 -34.31 -13.42
CA ASP A 232 31.47 -34.39 -12.28
C ASP A 232 31.80 -33.04 -11.63
N ASP A 233 31.29 -33.00 -10.53
CA ASP A 233 31.80 -33.51 -9.25
C ASP A 233 32.65 -32.50 -8.52
N ASP A 234 32.16 -32.51 -7.36
CA ASP A 234 32.96 -32.71 -6.15
C ASP A 234 33.67 -31.50 -5.61
N ASP A 235 33.24 -31.39 -4.51
CA ASP A 235 33.88 -31.73 -3.25
C ASP A 235 34.66 -30.60 -2.60
N ASP A 236 34.20 -30.61 -1.48
CA ASP A 236 34.94 -30.84 -0.23
C ASP A 236 35.61 -29.62 0.37
N ASP A 237 35.04 -29.48 1.51
CA ASP A 237 35.77 -29.69 2.77
C ASP A 237 36.92 -28.74 3.03
N ASP A 238 36.84 -28.18 4.07
CA ASP A 238 37.57 -28.42 5.32
C ASP A 238 37.46 -27.15 6.16
N ASP A 239 36.83 -27.28 7.28
CA ASP A 239 37.47 -27.50 8.55
C ASP A 239 38.83 -26.78 8.67
N ASP A 240 38.84 -25.79 9.50
CA ASP A 240 39.86 -25.74 10.52
C ASP A 240 39.41 -24.84 11.69
N ASP A 241 39.14 -25.53 12.75
CA ASP A 241 39.37 -25.12 14.12
C ASP A 241 40.74 -24.42 14.26
N ASP A 242 40.72 -23.32 14.92
CA ASP A 242 41.79 -23.01 15.85
C ASP A 242 41.28 -22.19 17.02
N ASP A 243 41.06 -22.96 18.07
CA ASP A 243 41.22 -22.52 19.45
C ASP A 243 42.61 -21.88 19.63
N GLU A 244 42.63 -20.69 20.13
CA GLU A 244 43.74 -20.32 21.04
C GLU A 244 43.16 -19.43 22.16
N ASP A 245 42.99 -20.09 23.29
CA ASP A 245 43.09 -19.55 24.61
C ASP A 245 44.39 -18.72 24.75
N ASP A 246 44.29 -17.56 25.29
CA ASP A 246 45.33 -17.01 26.14
C ASP A 246 44.71 -16.18 27.26
N ASP A 247 44.65 -16.87 28.38
CA ASP A 247 44.70 -16.30 29.72
C ASP A 247 45.95 -15.43 29.83
N ASP A 248 45.82 -14.24 30.32
CA ASP A 248 46.85 -13.64 31.20
C ASP A 248 46.19 -12.71 32.20
N ASP A 249 46.11 -13.28 33.39
CA ASP A 249 46.09 -12.57 34.66
C ASP A 249 47.30 -11.61 34.73
N ASP A 250 47.04 -10.41 35.20
CA ASP A 250 48.00 -9.75 36.09
C ASP A 250 47.28 -8.75 37.00
N ASP A 251 47.11 -9.21 38.21
CA ASP A 251 47.05 -8.40 39.41
C ASP A 251 48.29 -7.46 39.45
N GLU A 252 48.09 -6.23 39.85
CA GLU A 252 48.95 -5.60 40.84
C GLU A 252 48.28 -4.37 41.46
N ASP A 253 48.08 -4.53 42.73
CA ASP A 253 47.94 -3.51 43.75
C ASP A 253 49.04 -2.43 43.65
N ASP A 254 48.75 -1.19 44.00
CA ASP A 254 49.31 -0.47 45.11
C ASP A 254 49.07 1.04 45.07
N ASP A 255 48.72 1.52 46.30
CA ASP A 255 48.74 2.88 46.89
C ASP A 255 47.57 3.82 46.55
#